data_cfbbb78afff198e39122e69f54550739
#
_entry.id   cfbbb78afff198e39122e69f54550739
#
_cell.length_a   1.000
_cell.length_b   1.000
_cell.length_c   1.000
_cell.angle_alpha   90.00
_cell.angle_beta   90.00
_cell.angle_gamma   90.00
#
_symmetry.space_group_name_H-M   'P 1'
#
loop_
_entity.id
_entity.type
_entity.pdbx_description
1 polymer ?
#
loop_
_entity_poly.entity_id
_entity_poly.type
_entity_poly.pdbx_seq_one_letter_code
_entity_poly.pdbx_strand_id
1 'polypeptide(L)'
;MKIAACKTRIVRLPAEEPLAGGPLMADLGPTRDFVTLALRTDEGHEGIGYTFMGWAISGALRTAVDELAALVIGEDPLAIEAIHRKLRAAAGTAGPGGIFTLAVAAIDIALWDIKGKHAGLPVATLAGGFRSAAPVYASGALGRDGPLDAVVAAAGRLVERGYRQVKMQLALPGSPSPDREVERVREIRKAVGPEIDLMADVNQRWDVRQALSIGSRIEEFGLYWLEDPVAHDDYPGLAAVAGGLKTPIAAGEYVYGTVPFRHMLEARSVDIAMADVMRTGGITGWLKIAGMAEAFNLPIVSHLYPELSVHLVCAVPNGLVVENMPWSDRLFEEVPRPAAGKLAVPQQPGLGLAFDEAACARYAA
;
A
#
# COMPACT_ATOMS: atom_id res chain seq x y z
N MET A 1 -12.76 -7.39 28.29
CA MET A 1 -11.40 -7.09 27.78
C MET A 1 -11.25 -5.58 27.63
N LYS A 2 -10.14 -5.02 28.13
CA LYS A 2 -9.81 -3.60 28.05
C LYS A 2 -8.37 -3.43 27.60
N ILE A 3 -8.07 -2.37 26.83
CA ILE A 3 -6.69 -2.02 26.51
C ILE A 3 -6.02 -1.51 27.80
N ALA A 4 -4.95 -2.16 28.23
CA ALA A 4 -4.25 -1.90 29.50
C ALA A 4 -2.95 -1.11 29.29
N ALA A 5 -2.27 -1.29 28.16
CA ALA A 5 -1.00 -0.64 27.86
C ALA A 5 -0.77 -0.46 26.35
N CYS A 6 0.08 0.51 26.02
CA CYS A 6 0.60 0.70 24.67
C CYS A 6 2.12 0.92 24.71
N LYS A 7 2.80 0.52 23.64
CA LYS A 7 4.25 0.73 23.46
C LYS A 7 4.52 1.08 22.02
N THR A 8 5.24 2.17 21.77
CA THR A 8 5.63 2.60 20.43
C THR A 8 7.15 2.71 20.31
N ARG A 9 7.65 2.61 19.10
CA ARG A 9 9.04 2.88 18.76
C ARG A 9 9.16 3.26 17.28
N ILE A 10 10.25 3.95 16.93
CA ILE A 10 10.68 4.12 15.54
C ILE A 10 11.67 3.01 15.23
N VAL A 11 11.46 2.31 14.13
CA VAL A 11 12.41 1.35 13.55
C VAL A 11 12.88 1.89 12.21
N ARG A 12 14.16 2.22 12.12
CA ARG A 12 14.79 2.85 10.96
C ARG A 12 15.50 1.81 10.11
N LEU A 13 14.81 1.27 9.13
CA LEU A 13 15.39 0.27 8.23
C LEU A 13 16.23 0.95 7.13
N PRO A 14 17.30 0.28 6.64
CA PRO A 14 18.01 0.74 5.44
C PRO A 14 17.08 0.84 4.23
N ALA A 15 17.26 1.87 3.41
CA ALA A 15 16.54 2.02 2.15
C ALA A 15 17.13 1.05 1.11
N GLU A 16 16.60 -0.16 1.06
CA GLU A 16 16.97 -1.21 0.12
C GLU A 16 15.76 -1.60 -0.73
N GLU A 17 16.02 -2.05 -1.98
CA GLU A 17 14.99 -2.65 -2.82
C GLU A 17 15.23 -4.16 -2.92
N PRO A 18 14.52 -4.94 -2.11
CA PRO A 18 14.79 -6.38 -2.02
C PRO A 18 14.56 -7.13 -3.34
N LEU A 19 13.69 -6.61 -4.20
CA LEU A 19 13.40 -7.24 -5.49
C LEU A 19 14.41 -6.87 -6.58
N ALA A 20 15.02 -5.70 -6.51
CA ALA A 20 16.08 -5.27 -7.43
C ALA A 20 17.44 -5.85 -7.05
N GLY A 21 17.65 -6.11 -5.76
CA GLY A 21 18.94 -6.56 -5.22
C GLY A 21 20.01 -5.46 -5.17
N GLY A 22 19.57 -4.20 -4.98
CA GLY A 22 20.45 -3.04 -4.94
C GLY A 22 19.87 -1.85 -4.18
N PRO A 23 20.60 -0.74 -4.10
CA PRO A 23 20.09 0.49 -3.50
C PRO A 23 18.94 1.05 -4.30
N LEU A 24 18.07 1.75 -3.60
CA LEU A 24 16.84 2.28 -4.14
C LEU A 24 16.95 3.66 -4.74
N MET A 25 15.80 4.01 -5.32
CA MET A 25 15.46 5.32 -5.83
C MET A 25 15.94 6.44 -4.90
N ALA A 26 16.78 7.32 -5.40
CA ALA A 26 17.38 8.42 -4.65
C ALA A 26 16.33 9.34 -3.99
N ASP A 27 15.15 9.44 -4.59
CA ASP A 27 14.07 10.33 -4.15
C ASP A 27 13.42 9.92 -2.80
N LEU A 28 13.60 8.66 -2.35
CA LEU A 28 12.92 8.13 -1.16
C LEU A 28 13.75 8.21 0.13
N GLY A 29 14.92 8.89 0.08
CA GLY A 29 15.80 9.07 1.21
C GLY A 29 16.61 7.83 1.59
N PRO A 30 17.53 7.98 2.57
CA PRO A 30 18.53 6.96 2.91
C PRO A 30 17.96 5.83 3.77
N THR A 31 16.80 6.02 4.38
CA THR A 31 16.18 5.07 5.32
C THR A 31 14.67 5.01 5.13
N ARG A 32 14.09 3.94 5.67
CA ARG A 32 12.65 3.76 5.82
C ARG A 32 12.31 3.67 7.30
N ASP A 33 11.69 4.74 7.80
CA ASP A 33 11.29 4.82 9.19
C ASP A 33 9.87 4.30 9.36
N PHE A 34 9.70 3.26 10.16
CA PHE A 34 8.40 2.72 10.57
C PHE A 34 8.14 3.10 12.03
N VAL A 35 6.92 3.57 12.32
CA VAL A 35 6.45 3.70 13.70
C VAL A 35 5.64 2.47 14.02
N THR A 36 6.13 1.64 14.94
CA THR A 36 5.46 0.43 15.40
C THR A 36 4.70 0.69 16.69
N LEU A 37 3.59 -0.03 16.87
CA LEU A 37 2.71 0.03 18.04
C LEU A 37 2.40 -1.39 18.52
N ALA A 38 2.50 -1.64 19.82
CA ALA A 38 1.91 -2.80 20.47
C ALA A 38 0.86 -2.34 21.48
N LEU A 39 -0.35 -2.88 21.40
CA LEU A 39 -1.43 -2.70 22.36
C LEU A 39 -1.60 -3.98 23.17
N ARG A 40 -1.64 -3.89 24.49
CA ARG A 40 -1.90 -5.02 25.37
C ARG A 40 -3.21 -4.87 26.11
N THR A 41 -3.95 -5.96 26.24
CA THR A 41 -5.19 -6.01 27.00
C THR A 41 -4.98 -6.58 28.39
N ASP A 42 -5.94 -6.31 29.30
CA ASP A 42 -6.00 -6.88 30.63
C ASP A 42 -6.24 -8.39 30.65
N GLU A 43 -6.67 -8.98 29.54
CA GLU A 43 -6.84 -10.42 29.33
C GLU A 43 -5.62 -11.10 28.67
N GLY A 44 -4.53 -10.35 28.43
CA GLY A 44 -3.28 -10.90 27.93
C GLY A 44 -3.16 -10.96 26.39
N HIS A 45 -4.12 -10.48 25.64
CA HIS A 45 -3.96 -10.33 24.18
C HIS A 45 -3.03 -9.16 23.88
N GLU A 46 -2.14 -9.35 22.92
CA GLU A 46 -1.32 -8.29 22.33
C GLU A 46 -1.64 -8.15 20.84
N GLY A 47 -1.98 -6.95 20.41
CA GLY A 47 -2.12 -6.59 18.99
C GLY A 47 -0.99 -5.71 18.54
N ILE A 48 -0.49 -5.98 17.36
CA ILE A 48 0.55 -5.18 16.73
C ILE A 48 -0.02 -4.33 15.60
N GLY A 49 0.49 -3.11 15.50
CA GLY A 49 0.21 -2.21 14.41
C GLY A 49 1.46 -1.42 14.04
N TYR A 50 1.48 -0.86 12.89
CA TYR A 50 2.57 0.00 12.46
C TYR A 50 2.08 0.99 11.42
N THR A 51 2.89 2.02 11.17
CA THR A 51 2.63 3.02 10.14
C THR A 51 3.95 3.55 9.58
N PHE A 52 3.88 4.17 8.42
CA PHE A 52 5.05 4.60 7.69
C PHE A 52 4.80 5.95 7.00
N MET A 53 5.81 6.83 7.02
CA MET A 53 5.77 8.11 6.32
C MET A 53 7.05 8.39 5.50
N GLY A 54 7.97 7.46 5.44
CA GLY A 54 9.29 7.66 4.82
C GLY A 54 10.35 8.01 5.86
N TRP A 55 11.40 8.73 5.44
CA TRP A 55 12.56 9.03 6.30
C TRP A 55 12.42 10.35 7.09
N ALA A 56 11.56 11.26 6.65
CA ALA A 56 11.37 12.57 7.26
C ALA A 56 10.20 12.58 8.25
N ILE A 57 10.25 13.44 9.26
CA ILE A 57 9.19 13.72 10.26
C ILE A 57 8.65 12.49 11.00
N SER A 58 9.36 11.36 11.02
CA SER A 58 9.00 10.14 11.74
C SER A 58 8.80 10.37 13.24
N GLY A 59 9.57 11.28 13.85
CA GLY A 59 9.40 11.69 15.25
C GLY A 59 8.02 12.32 15.51
N ALA A 60 7.54 13.18 14.62
CA ALA A 60 6.21 13.77 14.73
C ALA A 60 5.11 12.71 14.58
N LEU A 61 5.29 11.76 13.64
CA LEU A 61 4.35 10.64 13.48
C LEU A 61 4.32 9.76 14.73
N ARG A 62 5.48 9.44 15.33
CA ARG A 62 5.54 8.67 16.57
C ARG A 62 4.78 9.40 17.69
N THR A 63 5.03 10.72 17.88
CA THR A 63 4.33 11.50 18.90
C THR A 63 2.82 11.44 18.70
N ALA A 64 2.34 11.55 17.45
CA ALA A 64 0.92 11.43 17.15
C ALA A 64 0.36 10.03 17.49
N VAL A 65 1.11 8.95 17.20
CA VAL A 65 0.72 7.59 17.61
C VAL A 65 0.68 7.47 19.13
N ASP A 66 1.70 7.98 19.84
CA ASP A 66 1.76 7.94 21.32
C ASP A 66 0.55 8.64 21.97
N GLU A 67 0.26 9.87 21.54
CA GLU A 67 -0.85 10.66 22.08
C GLU A 67 -2.20 10.01 21.79
N LEU A 68 -2.43 9.54 20.57
CA LEU A 68 -3.70 8.90 20.20
C LEU A 68 -3.84 7.50 20.85
N ALA A 69 -2.77 6.74 20.98
CA ALA A 69 -2.77 5.43 21.65
C ALA A 69 -3.07 5.58 23.16
N ALA A 70 -2.60 6.65 23.80
CA ALA A 70 -2.95 6.93 25.20
C ALA A 70 -4.45 7.11 25.41
N LEU A 71 -5.18 7.67 24.44
CA LEU A 71 -6.62 7.88 24.51
C LEU A 71 -7.44 6.59 24.47
N VAL A 72 -6.87 5.50 23.95
CA VAL A 72 -7.59 4.21 23.85
C VAL A 72 -7.38 3.30 25.07
N ILE A 73 -6.52 3.67 26.01
CA ILE A 73 -6.37 2.95 27.28
C ILE A 73 -7.70 2.92 28.03
N GLY A 74 -8.10 1.73 28.49
CA GLY A 74 -9.38 1.47 29.15
C GLY A 74 -10.56 1.22 28.20
N GLU A 75 -10.40 1.42 26.89
CA GLU A 75 -11.43 1.10 25.90
C GLU A 75 -11.50 -0.40 25.63
N ASP A 76 -12.65 -0.84 25.10
CA ASP A 76 -12.81 -2.19 24.58
C ASP A 76 -12.21 -2.28 23.16
N PRO A 77 -11.14 -3.07 22.94
CA PRO A 77 -10.49 -3.15 21.61
C PRO A 77 -11.39 -3.74 20.52
N LEU A 78 -12.49 -4.40 20.87
CA LEU A 78 -13.44 -4.92 19.87
C LEU A 78 -14.39 -3.83 19.34
N ALA A 79 -14.50 -2.70 20.05
CA ALA A 79 -15.35 -1.57 19.66
C ALA A 79 -14.62 -0.60 18.69
N ILE A 80 -14.02 -1.13 17.62
CA ILE A 80 -13.12 -0.41 16.69
C ILE A 80 -13.75 0.89 16.17
N GLU A 81 -15.00 0.87 15.70
CA GLU A 81 -15.69 2.06 15.20
C GLU A 81 -15.93 3.14 16.28
N ALA A 82 -16.19 2.73 17.51
CA ALA A 82 -16.33 3.66 18.62
C ALA A 82 -14.99 4.32 18.95
N ILE A 83 -13.91 3.56 18.91
CA ILE A 83 -12.54 4.07 19.07
C ILE A 83 -12.21 5.07 17.96
N HIS A 84 -12.46 4.73 16.70
CA HIS A 84 -12.29 5.66 15.57
C HIS A 84 -13.02 6.99 15.80
N ARG A 85 -14.29 6.92 16.23
CA ARG A 85 -15.07 8.13 16.54
C ARG A 85 -14.45 8.94 17.67
N LYS A 86 -13.98 8.28 18.74
CA LYS A 86 -13.30 8.92 19.88
C LYS A 86 -12.02 9.63 19.42
N LEU A 87 -11.15 8.94 18.65
CA LEU A 87 -9.91 9.52 18.15
C LEU A 87 -10.17 10.73 17.23
N ARG A 88 -11.14 10.63 16.34
CA ARG A 88 -11.53 11.75 15.46
C ARG A 88 -12.05 12.93 16.25
N ALA A 89 -12.87 12.71 17.27
CA ALA A 89 -13.38 13.77 18.13
C ALA A 89 -12.27 14.46 18.94
N ALA A 90 -11.30 13.68 19.45
CA ALA A 90 -10.15 14.20 20.18
C ALA A 90 -9.21 15.02 19.30
N ALA A 91 -9.00 14.61 18.04
CA ALA A 91 -8.14 15.34 17.11
C ALA A 91 -8.70 16.72 16.71
N GLY A 92 -10.02 16.92 16.80
CA GLY A 92 -10.64 18.22 16.50
C GLY A 92 -10.27 18.73 15.11
N THR A 93 -9.51 19.82 15.06
CA THR A 93 -9.05 20.48 13.83
C THR A 93 -7.77 19.86 13.23
N ALA A 94 -7.10 18.92 13.93
CA ALA A 94 -5.87 18.28 13.45
C ALA A 94 -6.13 17.15 12.45
N GLY A 95 -7.37 16.71 12.27
CA GLY A 95 -7.79 15.70 11.29
C GLY A 95 -8.95 16.20 10.43
N PRO A 96 -9.37 15.40 9.43
CA PRO A 96 -8.76 14.18 8.92
C PRO A 96 -7.58 14.45 7.97
N GLY A 97 -6.77 13.42 7.75
CA GLY A 97 -5.66 13.47 6.77
C GLY A 97 -4.28 13.51 7.40
N GLY A 98 -3.25 13.38 6.58
CA GLY A 98 -1.85 13.47 6.97
C GLY A 98 -1.46 12.60 8.16
N ILE A 99 -0.62 13.14 9.05
CA ILE A 99 -0.07 12.45 10.22
C ILE A 99 -1.18 11.84 11.10
N PHE A 100 -2.29 12.56 11.30
CA PHE A 100 -3.41 12.04 12.08
C PHE A 100 -3.93 10.70 11.54
N THR A 101 -4.20 10.62 10.24
CA THR A 101 -4.74 9.41 9.62
C THR A 101 -3.73 8.26 9.65
N LEU A 102 -2.44 8.57 9.43
CA LEU A 102 -1.36 7.58 9.54
C LEU A 102 -1.23 7.03 10.97
N ALA A 103 -1.37 7.89 11.98
CA ALA A 103 -1.33 7.45 13.38
C ALA A 103 -2.55 6.59 13.76
N VAL A 104 -3.76 6.96 13.30
CA VAL A 104 -4.97 6.15 13.47
C VAL A 104 -4.81 4.77 12.82
N ALA A 105 -4.15 4.68 11.66
CA ALA A 105 -3.93 3.41 10.97
C ALA A 105 -3.16 2.40 11.84
N ALA A 106 -2.10 2.83 12.53
CA ALA A 106 -1.36 1.94 13.43
C ALA A 106 -2.24 1.39 14.55
N ILE A 107 -3.13 2.23 15.11
CA ILE A 107 -4.05 1.82 16.17
C ILE A 107 -5.10 0.86 15.62
N ASP A 108 -5.71 1.18 14.49
CA ASP A 108 -6.73 0.34 13.83
C ASP A 108 -6.19 -1.05 13.50
N ILE A 109 -4.98 -1.14 12.93
CA ILE A 109 -4.34 -2.40 12.61
C ILE A 109 -4.13 -3.25 13.88
N ALA A 110 -3.65 -2.63 14.98
CA ALA A 110 -3.47 -3.34 16.24
C ALA A 110 -4.80 -3.82 16.84
N LEU A 111 -5.88 -3.04 16.70
CA LEU A 111 -7.22 -3.45 17.17
C LEU A 111 -7.75 -4.64 16.35
N TRP A 112 -7.57 -4.64 15.03
CA TRP A 112 -7.95 -5.77 14.18
C TRP A 112 -7.14 -7.03 14.50
N ASP A 113 -5.86 -6.87 14.81
CA ASP A 113 -5.00 -7.98 15.24
C ASP A 113 -5.47 -8.58 16.58
N ILE A 114 -5.81 -7.74 17.57
CA ILE A 114 -6.44 -8.19 18.83
C ILE A 114 -7.75 -8.92 18.55
N LYS A 115 -8.61 -8.34 17.72
CA LYS A 115 -9.91 -8.93 17.37
C LYS A 115 -9.75 -10.31 16.74
N GLY A 116 -8.80 -10.47 15.83
CA GLY A 116 -8.49 -11.77 15.23
C GLY A 116 -7.95 -12.78 16.23
N LYS A 117 -7.01 -12.39 17.09
CA LYS A 117 -6.44 -13.23 18.16
C LYS A 117 -7.49 -13.64 19.17
N HIS A 118 -8.37 -12.71 19.57
CA HIS A 118 -9.47 -13.01 20.48
C HIS A 118 -10.49 -13.98 19.87
N ALA A 119 -10.80 -13.83 18.58
CA ALA A 119 -11.73 -14.72 17.87
C ALA A 119 -11.10 -16.04 17.42
N GLY A 120 -9.78 -16.21 17.51
CA GLY A 120 -9.05 -17.37 16.99
C GLY A 120 -9.06 -17.47 15.46
N LEU A 121 -9.21 -16.33 14.74
CA LEU A 121 -9.38 -16.28 13.29
C LEU A 121 -8.40 -15.29 12.63
N PRO A 122 -7.94 -15.56 11.39
CA PRO A 122 -7.22 -14.58 10.60
C PRO A 122 -8.07 -13.33 10.31
N VAL A 123 -7.43 -12.16 10.21
CA VAL A 123 -8.13 -10.90 9.86
C VAL A 123 -8.88 -11.01 8.55
N ALA A 124 -8.33 -11.66 7.51
CA ALA A 124 -9.02 -11.87 6.25
C ALA A 124 -10.39 -12.55 6.42
N THR A 125 -10.46 -13.58 7.28
CA THR A 125 -11.70 -14.31 7.55
C THR A 125 -12.72 -13.42 8.25
N LEU A 126 -12.30 -12.65 9.24
CA LEU A 126 -13.18 -11.71 9.95
C LEU A 126 -13.68 -10.55 9.07
N ALA A 127 -12.87 -10.15 8.09
CA ALA A 127 -13.17 -9.04 7.20
C ALA A 127 -14.03 -9.42 5.98
N GLY A 128 -14.35 -10.72 5.81
CA GLY A 128 -15.22 -11.19 4.72
C GLY A 128 -14.86 -12.55 4.15
N GLY A 129 -13.58 -12.95 4.15
CA GLY A 129 -13.13 -14.29 3.84
C GLY A 129 -13.41 -14.77 2.41
N PHE A 130 -13.32 -13.91 1.42
CA PHE A 130 -13.69 -14.24 0.04
C PHE A 130 -12.78 -15.30 -0.60
N ARG A 131 -11.44 -15.24 -0.32
CA ARG A 131 -10.46 -16.21 -0.86
C ARG A 131 -9.27 -16.38 0.09
N SER A 132 -8.51 -17.48 -0.10
CA SER A 132 -7.34 -17.81 0.74
C SER A 132 -6.01 -17.31 0.19
N ALA A 133 -5.96 -16.86 -1.07
CA ALA A 133 -4.77 -16.32 -1.72
C ALA A 133 -5.18 -15.35 -2.83
N ALA A 134 -4.38 -14.33 -3.06
CA ALA A 134 -4.56 -13.35 -4.13
C ALA A 134 -3.40 -13.39 -5.12
N PRO A 135 -3.60 -12.98 -6.40
CA PRO A 135 -2.49 -12.67 -7.30
C PRO A 135 -1.60 -11.59 -6.68
N VAL A 136 -0.33 -11.58 -7.08
CA VAL A 136 0.65 -10.62 -6.55
C VAL A 136 1.55 -10.10 -7.66
N TYR A 137 1.79 -8.78 -7.69
CA TYR A 137 2.74 -8.18 -8.61
C TYR A 137 4.03 -7.71 -7.93
N ALA A 138 5.15 -7.80 -8.65
CA ALA A 138 6.43 -7.28 -8.19
C ALA A 138 6.51 -5.78 -8.46
N SER A 139 6.85 -4.99 -7.44
CA SER A 139 7.02 -3.54 -7.51
C SER A 139 8.37 -3.10 -6.93
N GLY A 140 8.86 -1.92 -7.33
CA GLY A 140 10.10 -1.32 -6.86
C GLY A 140 11.36 -1.68 -7.67
N ALA A 141 11.44 -2.86 -8.24
CA ALA A 141 12.64 -3.32 -8.96
C ALA A 141 12.90 -2.61 -10.31
N LEU A 142 11.87 -2.04 -10.92
CA LEU A 142 11.94 -1.43 -12.24
C LEU A 142 11.84 0.10 -12.15
N GLY A 143 12.64 0.68 -11.24
CA GLY A 143 12.68 2.11 -10.93
C GLY A 143 13.12 2.99 -12.11
N ARG A 144 12.58 4.21 -12.20
CA ARG A 144 12.81 5.18 -13.29
C ARG A 144 14.26 5.67 -13.38
N ASP A 145 14.98 5.67 -12.26
CA ASP A 145 16.34 6.19 -12.18
C ASP A 145 17.40 5.19 -12.66
N GLY A 146 17.02 3.92 -12.82
CA GLY A 146 17.90 2.87 -13.28
C GLY A 146 18.21 2.96 -14.78
N PRO A 147 19.47 2.63 -15.22
CA PRO A 147 19.81 2.46 -16.62
C PRO A 147 18.88 1.43 -17.29
N LEU A 148 18.50 1.69 -18.53
CA LEU A 148 17.49 0.86 -19.24
C LEU A 148 17.88 -0.62 -19.28
N ASP A 149 19.13 -0.93 -19.60
CA ASP A 149 19.67 -2.30 -19.67
C ASP A 149 19.59 -3.03 -18.33
N ALA A 150 19.91 -2.34 -17.23
CA ALA A 150 19.81 -2.90 -15.88
C ALA A 150 18.35 -3.20 -15.49
N VAL A 151 17.42 -2.30 -15.84
CA VAL A 151 15.99 -2.47 -15.55
C VAL A 151 15.39 -3.59 -16.41
N VAL A 152 15.76 -3.68 -17.68
CA VAL A 152 15.35 -4.77 -18.59
C VAL A 152 15.83 -6.13 -18.05
N ALA A 153 17.09 -6.22 -17.60
CA ALA A 153 17.62 -7.42 -16.97
C ALA A 153 16.88 -7.78 -15.66
N ALA A 154 16.53 -6.75 -14.85
CA ALA A 154 15.75 -6.97 -13.63
C ALA A 154 14.34 -7.50 -13.93
N ALA A 155 13.70 -7.00 -14.99
CA ALA A 155 12.38 -7.47 -15.42
C ALA A 155 12.41 -8.96 -15.80
N GLY A 156 13.42 -9.41 -16.55
CA GLY A 156 13.62 -10.83 -16.86
C GLY A 156 13.77 -11.69 -15.60
N ARG A 157 14.61 -11.27 -14.65
CA ARG A 157 14.79 -11.97 -13.37
C ARG A 157 13.50 -12.10 -12.54
N LEU A 158 12.61 -11.10 -12.57
CA LEU A 158 11.32 -11.20 -11.89
C LEU A 158 10.44 -12.31 -12.50
N VAL A 159 10.40 -12.43 -13.82
CA VAL A 159 9.67 -13.50 -14.51
C VAL A 159 10.27 -14.88 -14.17
N GLU A 160 11.60 -15.01 -14.16
CA GLU A 160 12.30 -16.23 -13.74
C GLU A 160 11.99 -16.62 -12.28
N ARG A 161 11.82 -15.63 -11.39
CA ARG A 161 11.38 -15.84 -9.99
C ARG A 161 9.90 -16.22 -9.86
N GLY A 162 9.16 -16.31 -10.97
CA GLY A 162 7.78 -16.80 -11.02
C GLY A 162 6.72 -15.71 -10.92
N TYR A 163 7.07 -14.42 -10.96
CA TYR A 163 6.07 -13.35 -11.06
C TYR A 163 5.37 -13.39 -12.42
N ARG A 164 4.07 -13.18 -12.41
CA ARG A 164 3.23 -13.08 -13.61
C ARG A 164 2.74 -11.66 -13.86
N GLN A 165 3.00 -10.79 -12.91
CA GLN A 165 2.61 -9.39 -12.92
C GLN A 165 3.78 -8.56 -12.39
N VAL A 166 4.18 -7.50 -13.10
CA VAL A 166 5.29 -6.63 -12.73
C VAL A 166 4.96 -5.18 -12.99
N LYS A 167 5.40 -4.27 -12.11
CA LYS A 167 5.21 -2.83 -12.23
C LYS A 167 6.53 -2.12 -12.48
N MET A 168 6.60 -1.30 -13.53
CA MET A 168 7.70 -0.41 -13.84
C MET A 168 7.34 1.04 -13.53
N GLN A 169 8.35 1.90 -13.39
CA GLN A 169 8.15 3.33 -13.28
C GLN A 169 8.44 4.06 -14.59
N LEU A 170 7.57 5.02 -14.92
CA LEU A 170 7.70 6.00 -15.98
C LEU A 170 8.00 7.41 -15.42
N ALA A 171 7.91 8.43 -16.26
CA ALA A 171 8.32 9.79 -15.96
C ALA A 171 9.82 9.87 -15.62
N LEU A 172 10.63 9.47 -16.59
CA LEU A 172 12.08 9.37 -16.51
C LEU A 172 12.73 10.72 -16.14
N PRO A 173 13.87 10.71 -15.41
CA PRO A 173 14.58 11.93 -15.04
C PRO A 173 15.04 12.74 -16.27
N GLY A 174 15.07 14.05 -16.12
CA GLY A 174 15.44 15.00 -17.17
C GLY A 174 14.25 15.63 -17.87
N SER A 175 14.47 16.22 -19.04
CA SER A 175 13.35 16.78 -19.82
C SER A 175 12.39 15.69 -20.28
N PRO A 176 11.07 15.90 -20.20
CA PRO A 176 10.11 14.95 -20.69
C PRO A 176 10.41 14.57 -22.15
N SER A 177 10.61 13.27 -22.39
CA SER A 177 10.86 12.74 -23.73
C SER A 177 9.89 11.59 -23.98
N PRO A 178 8.78 11.82 -24.70
CA PRO A 178 7.84 10.76 -25.04
C PRO A 178 8.50 9.54 -25.69
N ASP A 179 9.53 9.75 -26.51
CA ASP A 179 10.23 8.66 -27.18
C ASP A 179 10.99 7.76 -26.21
N ARG A 180 11.63 8.33 -25.20
CA ARG A 180 12.32 7.55 -24.14
C ARG A 180 11.35 6.77 -23.27
N GLU A 181 10.19 7.33 -22.96
CA GLU A 181 9.13 6.64 -22.22
C GLU A 181 8.62 5.43 -23.03
N VAL A 182 8.32 5.63 -24.32
CA VAL A 182 7.88 4.56 -25.24
C VAL A 182 8.95 3.49 -25.40
N GLU A 183 10.23 3.87 -25.55
CA GLU A 183 11.35 2.94 -25.65
C GLU A 183 11.47 2.07 -24.39
N ARG A 184 11.36 2.67 -23.23
CA ARG A 184 11.39 1.96 -21.94
C ARG A 184 10.29 0.91 -21.85
N VAL A 185 9.05 1.26 -22.17
CA VAL A 185 7.94 0.31 -22.16
C VAL A 185 8.17 -0.83 -23.15
N ARG A 186 8.62 -0.49 -24.37
CA ARG A 186 8.92 -1.46 -25.43
C ARG A 186 9.97 -2.48 -24.99
N GLU A 187 11.09 -2.02 -24.46
CA GLU A 187 12.19 -2.91 -24.09
C GLU A 187 11.85 -3.79 -22.87
N ILE A 188 11.14 -3.25 -21.89
CA ILE A 188 10.66 -4.04 -20.75
C ILE A 188 9.61 -5.06 -21.22
N ARG A 189 8.65 -4.68 -22.08
CA ARG A 189 7.66 -5.61 -22.66
C ARG A 189 8.32 -6.75 -23.41
N LYS A 190 9.36 -6.47 -24.19
CA LYS A 190 10.15 -7.52 -24.87
C LYS A 190 10.79 -8.48 -23.88
N ALA A 191 11.35 -7.98 -22.79
CA ALA A 191 12.03 -8.78 -21.78
C ALA A 191 11.09 -9.69 -20.99
N VAL A 192 9.91 -9.19 -20.63
CA VAL A 192 8.95 -9.97 -19.83
C VAL A 192 8.07 -10.89 -20.70
N GLY A 193 7.92 -10.58 -21.99
CA GLY A 193 7.05 -11.33 -22.91
C GLY A 193 5.57 -10.91 -22.85
N PRO A 194 4.74 -11.41 -23.78
CA PRO A 194 3.35 -10.99 -23.92
C PRO A 194 2.41 -11.51 -22.81
N GLU A 195 2.79 -12.60 -22.15
CA GLU A 195 1.96 -13.30 -21.15
C GLU A 195 2.07 -12.70 -19.75
N ILE A 196 2.90 -11.67 -19.56
CA ILE A 196 3.08 -11.00 -18.27
C ILE A 196 2.25 -9.73 -18.24
N ASP A 197 1.44 -9.57 -17.21
CA ASP A 197 0.74 -8.32 -16.94
C ASP A 197 1.76 -7.25 -16.54
N LEU A 198 1.92 -6.24 -17.40
CA LEU A 198 2.86 -5.14 -17.20
C LEU A 198 2.11 -3.89 -16.79
N MET A 199 2.38 -3.37 -15.61
CA MET A 199 1.86 -2.11 -15.09
C MET A 199 2.90 -1.02 -15.23
N ALA A 200 2.45 0.22 -15.36
CA ALA A 200 3.33 1.38 -15.42
C ALA A 200 2.88 2.46 -14.44
N ASP A 201 3.80 2.99 -13.65
CA ASP A 201 3.56 3.99 -12.61
C ASP A 201 4.28 5.30 -12.92
N VAL A 202 3.53 6.38 -12.96
CA VAL A 202 4.02 7.73 -13.24
C VAL A 202 4.29 8.52 -11.95
N ASN A 203 3.70 8.13 -10.84
CA ASN A 203 3.77 8.81 -9.53
C ASN A 203 3.48 10.33 -9.66
N GLN A 204 2.39 10.70 -10.34
CA GLN A 204 1.88 12.07 -10.45
C GLN A 204 2.77 13.05 -11.22
N ARG A 205 3.74 12.56 -12.01
CA ARG A 205 4.79 13.42 -12.61
C ARG A 205 4.41 13.98 -13.97
N TRP A 206 3.30 13.57 -14.58
CA TRP A 206 2.82 14.14 -15.84
C TRP A 206 1.67 15.11 -15.61
N ASP A 207 1.44 15.98 -16.58
CA ASP A 207 0.20 16.70 -16.73
C ASP A 207 -0.78 15.89 -17.62
N VAL A 208 -2.04 16.34 -17.72
CA VAL A 208 -3.09 15.66 -18.51
C VAL A 208 -2.69 15.52 -19.97
N ARG A 209 -2.03 16.53 -20.57
CA ARG A 209 -1.60 16.50 -21.97
C ARG A 209 -0.50 15.46 -22.16
N GLN A 210 0.48 15.42 -21.29
CA GLN A 210 1.56 14.44 -21.32
C GLN A 210 1.00 13.03 -21.14
N ALA A 211 0.11 12.83 -20.15
CA ALA A 211 -0.53 11.55 -19.88
C ALA A 211 -1.28 11.01 -21.11
N LEU A 212 -2.07 11.85 -21.77
CA LEU A 212 -2.78 11.47 -22.99
C LEU A 212 -1.83 11.22 -24.17
N SER A 213 -0.83 12.09 -24.37
CA SER A 213 0.10 11.99 -25.50
C SER A 213 1.03 10.78 -25.40
N ILE A 214 1.58 10.51 -24.20
CA ILE A 214 2.48 9.37 -24.00
C ILE A 214 1.64 8.10 -23.83
N GLY A 215 0.54 8.17 -23.07
CA GLY A 215 -0.37 7.07 -22.82
C GLY A 215 -0.86 6.43 -24.12
N SER A 216 -1.36 7.22 -25.07
CA SER A 216 -1.83 6.70 -26.37
C SER A 216 -0.73 6.00 -27.18
N ARG A 217 0.53 6.38 -27.03
CA ARG A 217 1.66 5.76 -27.72
C ARG A 217 2.12 4.45 -27.08
N ILE A 218 1.86 4.26 -25.80
CA ILE A 218 2.23 3.03 -25.07
C ILE A 218 1.10 2.00 -25.01
N GLU A 219 -0.11 2.33 -25.46
CA GLU A 219 -1.24 1.39 -25.53
C GLU A 219 -0.94 0.14 -26.37
N GLU A 220 -0.14 0.27 -27.43
CA GLU A 220 0.24 -0.86 -28.30
C GLU A 220 1.00 -1.98 -27.54
N PHE A 221 1.59 -1.67 -26.40
CA PHE A 221 2.31 -2.64 -25.58
C PHE A 221 1.43 -3.39 -24.58
N GLY A 222 0.12 -3.14 -24.53
CA GLY A 222 -0.84 -3.88 -23.73
C GLY A 222 -0.56 -3.77 -22.24
N LEU A 223 -0.47 -2.56 -21.70
CA LEU A 223 -0.33 -2.34 -20.25
C LEU A 223 -1.58 -2.80 -19.52
N TYR A 224 -1.41 -3.43 -18.37
CA TYR A 224 -2.49 -3.86 -17.50
C TYR A 224 -3.18 -2.66 -16.83
N TRP A 225 -2.39 -1.66 -16.39
CA TRP A 225 -2.86 -0.31 -16.04
C TRP A 225 -1.75 0.73 -16.18
N LEU A 226 -2.16 1.99 -16.24
CA LEU A 226 -1.31 3.17 -16.04
C LEU A 226 -1.68 3.80 -14.69
N GLU A 227 -0.69 3.89 -13.77
CA GLU A 227 -0.88 4.30 -12.38
C GLU A 227 -0.51 5.76 -12.18
N ASP A 228 -1.34 6.49 -11.42
CA ASP A 228 -1.15 7.88 -10.99
C ASP A 228 -0.55 8.79 -12.09
N PRO A 229 -1.19 8.89 -13.27
CA PRO A 229 -0.61 9.63 -14.39
C PRO A 229 -0.46 11.13 -14.11
N VAL A 230 -1.37 11.71 -13.31
CA VAL A 230 -1.43 13.14 -12.95
C VAL A 230 -1.60 13.33 -11.45
N ALA A 231 -1.60 14.56 -10.95
CA ALA A 231 -1.78 14.88 -9.53
C ALA A 231 -3.01 14.17 -8.93
N HIS A 232 -2.85 13.59 -7.73
CA HIS A 232 -3.85 12.73 -7.08
C HIS A 232 -5.16 13.47 -6.70
N ASP A 233 -5.13 14.77 -6.59
CA ASP A 233 -6.26 15.64 -6.26
C ASP A 233 -6.89 16.32 -7.49
N ASP A 234 -6.32 16.12 -8.68
CA ASP A 234 -6.92 16.54 -9.95
C ASP A 234 -7.90 15.48 -10.50
N TYR A 235 -9.03 15.30 -9.81
CA TYR A 235 -10.04 14.32 -10.23
C TYR A 235 -10.58 14.57 -11.65
N PRO A 236 -10.83 15.83 -12.09
CA PRO A 236 -11.20 16.08 -13.48
C PRO A 236 -10.11 15.70 -14.48
N GLY A 237 -8.85 15.95 -14.14
CA GLY A 237 -7.71 15.57 -14.99
C GLY A 237 -7.56 14.06 -15.10
N LEU A 238 -7.64 13.33 -13.96
CA LEU A 238 -7.67 11.87 -13.96
C LEU A 238 -8.82 11.32 -14.79
N ALA A 239 -10.04 11.89 -14.67
CA ALA A 239 -11.21 11.49 -15.45
C ALA A 239 -11.01 11.73 -16.95
N ALA A 240 -10.35 12.83 -17.34
CA ALA A 240 -10.02 13.10 -18.72
C ALA A 240 -9.01 12.09 -19.30
N VAL A 241 -8.04 11.65 -18.48
CA VAL A 241 -7.07 10.62 -18.88
C VAL A 241 -7.76 9.26 -18.98
N ALA A 242 -8.57 8.87 -17.99
CA ALA A 242 -9.32 7.62 -18.01
C ALA A 242 -10.29 7.51 -19.19
N GLY A 243 -10.99 8.62 -19.51
CA GLY A 243 -11.87 8.67 -20.69
C GLY A 243 -11.15 8.76 -22.04
N GLY A 244 -9.88 9.16 -22.04
CA GLY A 244 -9.08 9.38 -23.26
C GLY A 244 -8.17 8.23 -23.66
N LEU A 245 -7.92 7.27 -22.76
CA LEU A 245 -7.07 6.11 -23.00
C LEU A 245 -7.88 4.81 -22.95
N LYS A 246 -7.40 3.77 -23.65
CA LYS A 246 -7.93 2.41 -23.55
C LYS A 246 -7.27 1.64 -22.40
N THR A 247 -6.03 1.99 -22.04
CA THR A 247 -5.33 1.43 -20.91
C THR A 247 -6.04 1.85 -19.63
N PRO A 248 -6.45 0.91 -18.74
CA PRO A 248 -7.09 1.25 -17.48
C PRO A 248 -6.24 2.18 -16.61
N ILE A 249 -6.87 3.11 -15.93
CA ILE A 249 -6.20 4.02 -14.99
C ILE A 249 -6.40 3.51 -13.57
N ALA A 250 -5.28 3.30 -12.86
CA ALA A 250 -5.26 3.02 -11.42
C ALA A 250 -4.75 4.23 -10.67
N ALA A 251 -5.45 4.66 -9.61
CA ALA A 251 -4.99 5.74 -8.74
C ALA A 251 -5.66 5.70 -7.37
N GLY A 252 -5.07 6.45 -6.42
CA GLY A 252 -5.64 6.64 -5.09
C GLY A 252 -4.66 6.35 -3.94
N GLU A 253 -3.45 5.88 -4.20
CA GLU A 253 -2.48 5.60 -3.15
C GLU A 253 -2.15 6.84 -2.28
N TYR A 254 -2.23 8.04 -2.86
CA TYR A 254 -1.99 9.31 -2.15
C TYR A 254 -3.22 9.88 -1.45
N VAL A 255 -4.37 9.23 -1.56
CA VAL A 255 -5.65 9.73 -1.07
C VAL A 255 -5.88 9.35 0.40
N TYR A 256 -6.20 10.35 1.25
CA TYR A 256 -6.42 10.15 2.68
C TYR A 256 -7.91 10.02 3.05
N GLY A 257 -8.26 8.88 3.68
CA GLY A 257 -9.61 8.64 4.20
C GLY A 257 -10.66 8.38 3.12
N THR A 258 -11.92 8.25 3.52
CA THR A 258 -13.01 7.77 2.65
C THR A 258 -13.66 8.86 1.79
N VAL A 259 -13.70 10.11 2.27
CA VAL A 259 -14.43 11.19 1.58
C VAL A 259 -13.77 11.58 0.24
N PRO A 260 -12.45 11.77 0.15
CA PRO A 260 -11.81 12.02 -1.15
C PRO A 260 -11.95 10.84 -2.12
N PHE A 261 -11.91 9.58 -1.64
CA PHE A 261 -12.21 8.42 -2.48
C PHE A 261 -13.62 8.48 -3.09
N ARG A 262 -14.63 8.88 -2.30
CA ARG A 262 -15.98 9.08 -2.85
C ARG A 262 -15.95 10.08 -4.01
N HIS A 263 -15.29 11.23 -3.84
CA HIS A 263 -15.20 12.25 -4.91
C HIS A 263 -14.48 11.72 -6.16
N MET A 264 -13.40 10.95 -5.97
CA MET A 264 -12.67 10.32 -7.08
C MET A 264 -13.56 9.34 -7.86
N LEU A 265 -14.35 8.51 -7.14
CA LEU A 265 -15.26 7.56 -7.76
C LEU A 265 -16.45 8.25 -8.46
N GLU A 266 -17.06 9.26 -7.83
CA GLU A 266 -18.14 10.08 -8.41
C GLU A 266 -17.70 10.78 -9.70
N ALA A 267 -16.45 11.26 -9.73
CA ALA A 267 -15.85 11.90 -10.90
C ALA A 267 -15.44 10.92 -12.02
N ARG A 268 -15.54 9.59 -11.78
CA ARG A 268 -15.05 8.56 -12.71
C ARG A 268 -13.58 8.74 -13.08
N SER A 269 -12.78 9.07 -12.08
CA SER A 269 -11.36 9.39 -12.25
C SER A 269 -10.48 8.16 -12.46
N VAL A 270 -10.99 6.96 -12.17
CA VAL A 270 -10.22 5.72 -12.22
C VAL A 270 -11.07 4.55 -12.71
N ASP A 271 -10.39 3.55 -13.29
CA ASP A 271 -10.94 2.24 -13.64
C ASP A 271 -10.63 1.21 -12.56
N ILE A 272 -9.58 1.45 -11.76
CA ILE A 272 -9.12 0.60 -10.67
C ILE A 272 -8.84 1.52 -9.46
N ALA A 273 -9.55 1.29 -8.36
CA ALA A 273 -9.26 2.01 -7.12
C ALA A 273 -8.02 1.43 -6.43
N MET A 274 -7.04 2.27 -6.09
CA MET A 274 -5.84 1.87 -5.36
C MET A 274 -5.84 2.49 -3.97
N ALA A 275 -5.87 1.67 -2.93
CA ALA A 275 -5.99 2.17 -1.56
C ALA A 275 -4.79 1.76 -0.70
N ASP A 276 -4.12 2.77 -0.14
CA ASP A 276 -3.05 2.58 0.85
C ASP A 276 -3.67 2.40 2.24
N VAL A 277 -3.38 1.28 2.90
CA VAL A 277 -3.96 0.97 4.21
C VAL A 277 -3.61 1.99 5.29
N MET A 278 -2.44 2.64 5.21
CA MET A 278 -2.04 3.66 6.20
C MET A 278 -2.77 4.98 5.94
N ARG A 279 -2.86 5.41 4.67
CA ARG A 279 -3.52 6.66 4.28
C ARG A 279 -5.05 6.58 4.36
N THR A 280 -5.62 5.38 4.33
CA THR A 280 -7.07 5.19 4.54
C THR A 280 -7.47 5.14 6.01
N GLY A 281 -6.49 5.15 6.93
CA GLY A 281 -6.73 5.08 8.38
C GLY A 281 -6.88 3.66 8.90
N GLY A 282 -6.23 2.70 8.27
CA GLY A 282 -6.18 1.30 8.66
C GLY A 282 -7.13 0.40 7.89
N ILE A 283 -7.26 -0.81 8.38
CA ILE A 283 -8.10 -1.88 7.81
C ILE A 283 -9.57 -1.44 7.70
N THR A 284 -10.09 -0.80 8.74
CA THR A 284 -11.47 -0.29 8.77
C THR A 284 -11.73 0.70 7.63
N GLY A 285 -10.82 1.63 7.40
CA GLY A 285 -10.93 2.62 6.32
C GLY A 285 -10.85 1.97 4.94
N TRP A 286 -9.90 1.06 4.75
CA TRP A 286 -9.70 0.34 3.50
C TRP A 286 -10.93 -0.49 3.11
N LEU A 287 -11.54 -1.23 4.06
CA LEU A 287 -12.74 -2.03 3.82
C LEU A 287 -13.95 -1.15 3.41
N LYS A 288 -14.10 0.04 3.99
CA LYS A 288 -15.14 0.99 3.58
C LYS A 288 -14.94 1.47 2.14
N ILE A 289 -13.69 1.72 1.75
CA ILE A 289 -13.34 2.12 0.38
C ILE A 289 -13.59 0.96 -0.59
N ALA A 290 -13.24 -0.28 -0.21
CA ALA A 290 -13.52 -1.47 -1.02
C ALA A 290 -15.02 -1.62 -1.29
N GLY A 291 -15.87 -1.45 -0.28
CA GLY A 291 -17.32 -1.47 -0.46
C GLY A 291 -17.86 -0.32 -1.32
N MET A 292 -17.25 0.88 -1.22
CA MET A 292 -17.61 1.97 -2.13
C MET A 292 -17.21 1.65 -3.58
N ALA A 293 -15.98 1.17 -3.82
CA ALA A 293 -15.54 0.77 -5.15
C ALA A 293 -16.43 -0.33 -5.75
N GLU A 294 -16.81 -1.33 -4.94
CA GLU A 294 -17.74 -2.37 -5.35
C GLU A 294 -19.09 -1.79 -5.81
N ALA A 295 -19.65 -0.82 -5.07
CA ALA A 295 -20.90 -0.15 -5.44
C ALA A 295 -20.81 0.63 -6.78
N PHE A 296 -19.60 1.03 -7.19
CA PHE A 296 -19.32 1.61 -8.51
C PHE A 296 -18.91 0.56 -9.56
N ASN A 297 -18.96 -0.73 -9.24
CA ASN A 297 -18.49 -1.86 -10.06
C ASN A 297 -17.00 -1.76 -10.43
N LEU A 298 -16.19 -1.23 -9.53
CA LEU A 298 -14.75 -1.10 -9.73
C LEU A 298 -13.98 -2.12 -8.87
N PRO A 299 -12.89 -2.70 -9.41
CA PRO A 299 -11.93 -3.45 -8.63
C PRO A 299 -11.13 -2.52 -7.72
N ILE A 300 -10.61 -3.11 -6.62
CA ILE A 300 -9.69 -2.45 -5.71
C ILE A 300 -8.38 -3.21 -5.63
N VAL A 301 -7.27 -2.48 -5.58
CA VAL A 301 -5.92 -3.00 -5.38
C VAL A 301 -5.28 -2.40 -4.14
N SER A 302 -4.28 -3.08 -3.61
CA SER A 302 -3.47 -2.55 -2.51
C SER A 302 -2.34 -1.66 -3.00
N HIS A 303 -1.83 -0.84 -2.10
CA HIS A 303 -0.55 -0.15 -2.20
C HIS A 303 0.31 -0.55 -1.01
N LEU A 304 1.54 -0.99 -1.26
CA LEU A 304 2.52 -1.45 -0.25
C LEU A 304 2.01 -2.54 0.72
N TYR A 305 2.83 -2.83 1.73
CA TYR A 305 2.51 -3.69 2.90
C TYR A 305 1.88 -5.03 2.51
N PRO A 306 2.57 -5.88 1.70
CA PRO A 306 2.01 -7.14 1.23
C PRO A 306 1.50 -8.03 2.36
N GLU A 307 2.16 -8.01 3.52
CA GLU A 307 1.83 -8.79 4.70
C GLU A 307 0.49 -8.41 5.35
N LEU A 308 0.05 -7.14 5.21
CA LEU A 308 -1.28 -6.66 5.61
C LEU A 308 -2.26 -6.76 4.44
N SER A 309 -1.83 -6.29 3.28
CA SER A 309 -2.67 -6.14 2.10
C SER A 309 -3.26 -7.45 1.60
N VAL A 310 -2.57 -8.58 1.80
CA VAL A 310 -3.10 -9.89 1.46
C VAL A 310 -4.40 -10.22 2.22
N HIS A 311 -4.49 -9.82 3.50
CA HIS A 311 -5.73 -9.99 4.26
C HIS A 311 -6.89 -9.20 3.64
N LEU A 312 -6.62 -7.97 3.21
CA LEU A 312 -7.63 -7.03 2.70
C LEU A 312 -8.13 -7.42 1.31
N VAL A 313 -7.19 -7.65 0.39
CA VAL A 313 -7.52 -8.07 -0.99
C VAL A 313 -8.20 -9.45 -1.00
N CYS A 314 -7.86 -10.33 -0.08
CA CYS A 314 -8.52 -11.63 0.05
C CYS A 314 -9.86 -11.60 0.77
N ALA A 315 -10.17 -10.54 1.52
CA ALA A 315 -11.42 -10.42 2.26
C ALA A 315 -12.62 -10.07 1.36
N VAL A 316 -12.40 -9.32 0.27
CA VAL A 316 -13.46 -8.70 -0.52
C VAL A 316 -13.55 -9.27 -1.94
N PRO A 317 -14.76 -9.35 -2.54
CA PRO A 317 -14.95 -9.95 -3.87
C PRO A 317 -14.29 -9.13 -5.00
N ASN A 318 -14.28 -7.81 -4.90
CA ASN A 318 -13.70 -6.90 -5.87
C ASN A 318 -12.18 -6.63 -5.65
N GLY A 319 -11.54 -7.28 -4.67
CA GLY A 319 -10.09 -7.22 -4.47
C GLY A 319 -9.36 -7.88 -5.64
N LEU A 320 -8.49 -7.14 -6.34
CA LEU A 320 -7.89 -7.61 -7.59
C LEU A 320 -6.53 -8.28 -7.38
N VAL A 321 -5.54 -7.54 -6.88
CA VAL A 321 -4.15 -7.99 -6.76
C VAL A 321 -3.44 -7.27 -5.60
N VAL A 322 -2.43 -7.93 -5.02
CA VAL A 322 -1.57 -7.39 -3.95
C VAL A 322 -0.28 -6.85 -4.53
N GLU A 323 0.12 -5.66 -4.12
CA GLU A 323 1.45 -5.14 -4.40
C GLU A 323 2.50 -5.84 -3.52
N ASN A 324 3.52 -6.41 -4.13
CA ASN A 324 4.67 -6.93 -3.41
C ASN A 324 5.85 -5.95 -3.52
N MET A 325 5.97 -5.11 -2.51
CA MET A 325 7.10 -4.23 -2.27
C MET A 325 7.52 -4.45 -0.80
N PRO A 326 8.43 -5.40 -0.53
CA PRO A 326 8.65 -5.98 0.79
C PRO A 326 9.59 -5.10 1.66
N TRP A 327 9.26 -3.84 1.82
CA TRP A 327 10.06 -2.88 2.58
C TRP A 327 9.96 -3.04 4.08
N SER A 328 8.85 -3.62 4.56
CA SER A 328 8.53 -3.87 5.98
C SER A 328 9.00 -5.24 6.49
N ASP A 329 9.44 -6.13 5.61
CA ASP A 329 9.76 -7.52 5.94
C ASP A 329 10.65 -7.69 7.18
N ARG A 330 11.65 -6.80 7.33
CA ARG A 330 12.60 -6.85 8.46
C ARG A 330 12.02 -6.43 9.81
N LEU A 331 10.77 -5.98 9.84
CA LEU A 331 10.07 -5.70 11.11
C LEU A 331 9.58 -6.97 11.78
N PHE A 332 9.44 -8.07 11.05
CA PHE A 332 8.71 -9.26 11.47
C PHE A 332 9.59 -10.50 11.49
N GLU A 333 9.27 -11.45 12.38
CA GLU A 333 9.92 -12.76 12.44
C GLU A 333 9.67 -13.55 11.17
N GLU A 334 8.41 -13.57 10.71
CA GLU A 334 7.98 -14.20 9.46
C GLU A 334 6.95 -13.32 8.74
N VAL A 335 6.99 -13.35 7.41
CA VAL A 335 6.00 -12.71 6.55
C VAL A 335 5.57 -13.66 5.44
N PRO A 336 4.34 -13.54 4.92
CA PRO A 336 3.91 -14.33 3.77
C PRO A 336 4.81 -14.06 2.55
N ARG A 337 5.17 -15.12 1.82
CA ARG A 337 6.04 -15.04 0.64
C ARG A 337 5.26 -15.39 -0.63
N PRO A 338 5.49 -14.66 -1.73
CA PRO A 338 4.91 -15.01 -3.02
C PRO A 338 5.33 -16.40 -3.48
N ALA A 339 4.38 -17.19 -3.96
CA ALA A 339 4.60 -18.50 -4.56
C ALA A 339 3.71 -18.66 -5.79
N ALA A 340 4.30 -19.04 -6.92
CA ALA A 340 3.59 -19.22 -8.20
C ALA A 340 2.69 -18.03 -8.59
N GLY A 341 3.17 -16.79 -8.41
CA GLY A 341 2.44 -15.55 -8.72
C GLY A 341 1.29 -15.21 -7.77
N LYS A 342 1.21 -15.86 -6.61
CA LYS A 342 0.16 -15.61 -5.59
C LYS A 342 0.79 -15.38 -4.22
N LEU A 343 0.05 -14.68 -3.37
CA LEU A 343 0.33 -14.50 -1.95
C LEU A 343 -0.82 -15.09 -1.15
N ALA A 344 -0.48 -16.03 -0.24
CA ALA A 344 -1.47 -16.69 0.60
C ALA A 344 -1.72 -15.91 1.89
N VAL A 345 -2.95 -15.94 2.37
CA VAL A 345 -3.33 -15.38 3.68
C VAL A 345 -2.70 -16.23 4.79
N PRO A 346 -1.98 -15.61 5.77
CA PRO A 346 -1.55 -16.29 6.99
C PRO A 346 -2.74 -16.93 7.71
N GLN A 347 -2.55 -18.17 8.19
CA GLN A 347 -3.66 -18.92 8.82
C GLN A 347 -3.69 -18.74 10.34
N GLN A 348 -2.69 -18.12 10.92
CA GLN A 348 -2.65 -17.81 12.35
C GLN A 348 -3.70 -16.74 12.70
N PRO A 349 -4.22 -16.73 13.95
CA PRO A 349 -5.15 -15.70 14.41
C PRO A 349 -4.56 -14.28 14.32
N GLY A 350 -5.41 -13.32 14.03
CA GLY A 350 -5.00 -11.93 13.83
C GLY A 350 -4.37 -11.72 12.47
N LEU A 351 -3.29 -10.98 12.43
CA LEU A 351 -2.49 -10.74 11.21
C LEU A 351 -1.56 -11.92 10.89
N GLY A 352 -1.34 -12.84 11.82
CA GLY A 352 -0.35 -13.90 11.69
C GLY A 352 1.09 -13.36 11.68
N LEU A 353 1.32 -12.18 12.27
CA LEU A 353 2.59 -11.49 12.32
C LEU A 353 3.05 -11.31 13.77
N ALA A 354 4.38 -11.31 13.97
CA ALA A 354 5.03 -10.92 15.22
C ALA A 354 6.23 -10.01 14.89
N PHE A 355 6.48 -8.98 15.70
CA PHE A 355 7.68 -8.17 15.51
C PHE A 355 8.93 -8.98 15.83
N ASP A 356 9.95 -8.89 14.97
CA ASP A 356 11.32 -9.34 15.30
C ASP A 356 11.92 -8.33 16.29
N GLU A 357 11.86 -8.66 17.57
CA GLU A 357 12.35 -7.79 18.64
C GLU A 357 13.85 -7.51 18.54
N ALA A 358 14.65 -8.45 18.02
CA ALA A 358 16.07 -8.26 17.82
C ALA A 358 16.36 -7.28 16.68
N ALA A 359 15.66 -7.42 15.56
CA ALA A 359 15.75 -6.47 14.44
C ALA A 359 15.22 -5.09 14.86
N CYS A 360 14.08 -5.03 15.53
CA CYS A 360 13.51 -3.79 16.02
C CYS A 360 14.45 -3.06 17.02
N ALA A 361 15.16 -3.79 17.89
CA ALA A 361 16.15 -3.20 18.78
C ALA A 361 17.39 -2.72 18.03
N ARG A 362 17.87 -3.50 17.05
CA ARG A 362 19.02 -3.17 16.21
C ARG A 362 18.81 -1.88 15.40
N TYR A 363 17.61 -1.66 14.92
CA TYR A 363 17.24 -0.52 14.06
C TYR A 363 16.42 0.55 14.80
N ALA A 364 16.40 0.54 16.13
CA ALA A 364 15.72 1.55 16.93
C ALA A 364 16.31 2.94 16.71
N ALA A 365 15.47 4.00 16.58
CA ALA A 365 15.85 5.38 16.34
C ALA A 365 15.20 6.35 17.35
#